data_3c73354e1d432218c85680795652dbf6
#
_entry.id   3c73354e1d432218c85680795652dbf6
#
_cell.length_a   1.000
_cell.length_b   1.000
_cell.length_c   1.000
_cell.angle_alpha   90.00
_cell.angle_beta   90.00
_cell.angle_gamma   90.00
#
_symmetry.space_group_name_H-M   'P 1'
#
loop_
_entity.id
_entity.type
_entity.pdbx_description
1 polymer ?
#
loop_
_entity_poly.entity_id
_entity_poly.type
_entity_poly.pdbx_seq_one_letter_code
_entity_poly.pdbx_strand_id
1 'polypeptide(L)'
;KHQLLGIEKLADIYILAVLNMILMKDGSANIIQADSLTGFSGNYEQGEDKGKPFPANVFLLNPPYSREGKGMIFVERALSMMTHGGMAAVLIMESAGTGKGLPYTENILKNNTLVASIYMADIFKGRANVQTCIYLFRVGIPHNVNEEVRFIDASNDGYTRGNRRKASQSVNLKDTDHATERYDEILHLALYGPGINNVNLNYYKDHFITDHITLSGKDWNYRQHLALNTT
;
A
#
# COMPACT_ATOMS: atom_id res chain seq x y z
N LYS A 1 20.73 10.51 5.26
CA LYS A 1 20.37 10.73 3.84
C LYS A 1 19.42 9.61 3.43
N HIS A 2 18.19 9.95 3.03
CA HIS A 2 17.26 8.95 2.56
C HIS A 2 17.73 8.45 1.20
N GLN A 3 17.65 7.12 0.98
CA GLN A 3 17.97 6.49 -0.28
C GLN A 3 16.67 5.92 -0.89
N LEU A 4 16.47 6.14 -2.17
CA LEU A 4 15.34 5.61 -2.92
C LEU A 4 15.85 4.55 -3.91
N LEU A 5 15.17 3.41 -3.96
CA LEU A 5 15.38 2.37 -4.97
C LEU A 5 14.07 2.14 -5.71
N GLY A 6 14.09 2.23 -7.03
CA GLY A 6 12.99 1.90 -7.91
C GLY A 6 13.34 0.74 -8.83
N ILE A 7 12.37 -0.11 -9.15
CA ILE A 7 12.54 -1.22 -10.07
C ILE A 7 11.43 -1.15 -11.12
N GLU A 8 11.80 -1.10 -12.39
CA GLU A 8 10.88 -1.08 -13.51
C GLU A 8 11.32 -2.06 -14.60
N LYS A 9 10.40 -2.89 -15.06
CA LYS A 9 10.70 -3.92 -16.05
C LYS A 9 10.71 -3.38 -17.48
N LEU A 10 9.77 -2.49 -17.83
CA LEU A 10 9.59 -1.99 -19.17
C LEU A 10 10.56 -0.85 -19.46
N ALA A 11 11.33 -0.97 -20.54
CA ALA A 11 12.39 -0.02 -20.89
C ALA A 11 11.89 1.41 -21.11
N ASP A 12 10.76 1.58 -21.76
CA ASP A 12 10.13 2.88 -22.01
C ASP A 12 9.63 3.54 -20.71
N ILE A 13 9.03 2.77 -19.81
CA ILE A 13 8.58 3.25 -18.50
C ILE A 13 9.77 3.53 -17.57
N TYR A 14 10.82 2.71 -17.64
CA TYR A 14 12.08 2.95 -16.93
C TYR A 14 12.68 4.31 -17.32
N ILE A 15 12.77 4.61 -18.62
CA ILE A 15 13.28 5.89 -19.13
C ILE A 15 12.42 7.06 -18.63
N LEU A 16 11.08 6.93 -18.67
CA LEU A 16 10.17 7.95 -18.16
C LEU A 16 10.32 8.16 -16.64
N ALA A 17 10.51 7.08 -15.89
CA ALA A 17 10.75 7.16 -14.45
C ALA A 17 12.04 7.91 -14.13
N VAL A 18 13.14 7.57 -14.81
CA VAL A 18 14.44 8.26 -14.67
C VAL A 18 14.33 9.75 -15.02
N LEU A 19 13.70 10.09 -16.14
CA LEU A 19 13.47 11.46 -16.55
C LEU A 19 12.65 12.24 -15.52
N ASN A 20 11.62 11.62 -14.97
CA ASN A 20 10.77 12.25 -13.96
C ASN A 20 11.56 12.57 -12.67
N MET A 21 12.41 11.64 -12.22
CA MET A 21 13.29 11.85 -11.07
C MET A 21 14.28 13.00 -11.31
N ILE A 22 14.88 13.08 -12.51
CA ILE A 22 15.76 14.19 -12.89
C ILE A 22 15.02 15.53 -12.85
N LEU A 23 13.81 15.60 -13.40
CA LEU A 23 12.98 16.80 -13.39
C LEU A 23 12.59 17.24 -11.98
N MET A 24 12.39 16.27 -11.08
CA MET A 24 12.13 16.53 -9.66
C MET A 24 13.40 16.85 -8.85
N LYS A 25 14.56 17.02 -9.51
CA LYS A 25 15.85 17.31 -8.90
C LYS A 25 16.41 16.23 -7.97
N ASP A 26 15.94 14.99 -8.15
CA ASP A 26 16.49 13.81 -7.47
C ASP A 26 17.42 13.03 -8.40
N GLY A 27 18.38 13.71 -8.99
CA GLY A 27 19.25 13.27 -10.09
C GLY A 27 20.14 12.06 -9.83
N SER A 28 20.02 11.38 -8.69
CA SER A 28 20.77 10.18 -8.36
C SER A 28 19.87 9.02 -7.93
N ALA A 29 18.62 9.02 -8.41
CA ALA A 29 17.71 7.95 -8.09
C ALA A 29 18.24 6.60 -8.59
N ASN A 30 18.35 5.64 -7.68
CA ASN A 30 18.67 4.26 -8.02
C ASN A 30 17.42 3.59 -8.63
N ILE A 31 17.12 3.87 -9.89
CA ILE A 31 16.11 3.14 -10.63
C ILE A 31 16.81 2.06 -11.45
N ILE A 32 16.37 0.83 -11.30
CA ILE A 32 16.94 -0.37 -11.94
C ILE A 32 15.95 -0.85 -12.99
N GLN A 33 16.44 -1.14 -14.20
CA GLN A 33 15.64 -1.83 -15.21
C GLN A 33 15.74 -3.33 -14.99
N ALA A 34 14.78 -3.92 -14.31
CA ALA A 34 14.75 -5.34 -14.00
C ALA A 34 13.32 -5.85 -13.78
N ASP A 35 13.11 -7.15 -13.91
CA ASP A 35 11.92 -7.82 -13.40
C ASP A 35 12.02 -7.96 -11.88
N SER A 36 11.12 -7.31 -11.14
CA SER A 36 11.13 -7.30 -9.68
C SER A 36 10.91 -8.69 -9.04
N LEU A 37 10.31 -9.64 -9.77
CA LEU A 37 10.12 -11.02 -9.28
C LEU A 37 11.35 -11.90 -9.46
N THR A 38 12.09 -11.74 -10.57
CA THR A 38 13.14 -12.67 -10.97
C THR A 38 14.50 -12.02 -11.19
N GLY A 39 14.54 -10.73 -11.52
CA GLY A 39 15.77 -10.02 -11.92
C GLY A 39 16.38 -9.15 -10.84
N PHE A 40 15.70 -8.93 -9.70
CA PHE A 40 16.24 -8.14 -8.59
C PHE A 40 16.66 -9.02 -7.43
N SER A 41 17.93 -8.88 -7.00
CA SER A 41 18.52 -9.68 -5.95
C SER A 41 18.32 -9.15 -4.52
N GLY A 42 17.80 -7.92 -4.36
CA GLY A 42 17.76 -7.22 -3.07
C GLY A 42 19.04 -6.43 -2.76
N ASN A 43 19.99 -6.38 -3.70
CA ASN A 43 21.25 -5.70 -3.51
C ASN A 43 21.34 -4.40 -4.32
N TYR A 44 22.28 -3.53 -3.94
CA TYR A 44 22.67 -2.42 -4.81
C TYR A 44 23.25 -2.95 -6.11
N GLU A 45 22.79 -2.47 -7.24
CA GLU A 45 23.31 -2.87 -8.55
C GLU A 45 24.32 -1.89 -9.12
N GLN A 46 24.45 -0.69 -8.51
CA GLN A 46 25.30 0.39 -8.97
C GLN A 46 25.99 1.09 -7.80
N GLY A 47 27.01 1.91 -8.10
CA GLY A 47 27.73 2.73 -7.14
C GLY A 47 28.72 1.95 -6.28
N GLU A 48 29.23 2.60 -5.21
CA GLU A 48 30.25 2.04 -4.31
C GLU A 48 29.77 0.85 -3.50
N ASP A 49 28.45 0.76 -3.28
CA ASP A 49 27.82 -0.31 -2.51
C ASP A 49 27.32 -1.47 -3.40
N LYS A 50 27.68 -1.49 -4.68
CA LYS A 50 27.27 -2.57 -5.60
C LYS A 50 27.54 -3.95 -5.00
N GLY A 51 26.50 -4.79 -5.03
CA GLY A 51 26.53 -6.16 -4.50
C GLY A 51 26.26 -6.29 -3.00
N LYS A 52 26.21 -5.18 -2.24
CA LYS A 52 25.77 -5.20 -0.85
C LYS A 52 24.25 -5.17 -0.76
N PRO A 53 23.63 -5.77 0.28
CA PRO A 53 22.20 -5.71 0.49
C PRO A 53 21.69 -4.25 0.58
N PHE A 54 20.61 -3.94 -0.14
CA PHE A 54 19.90 -2.68 0.01
C PHE A 54 19.02 -2.76 1.29
N PRO A 55 19.25 -1.92 2.31
CA PRO A 55 18.55 -2.01 3.58
C PRO A 55 17.15 -1.36 3.50
N ALA A 56 16.25 -1.94 2.69
CA ALA A 56 14.91 -1.42 2.50
C ALA A 56 14.08 -1.52 3.79
N ASN A 57 13.80 -0.40 4.43
CA ASN A 57 12.99 -0.31 5.65
C ASN A 57 11.62 0.33 5.43
N VAL A 58 11.39 0.92 4.25
CA VAL A 58 10.08 1.40 3.80
C VAL A 58 9.84 0.93 2.38
N PHE A 59 8.62 0.44 2.11
CA PHE A 59 8.23 -0.04 0.80
C PHE A 59 6.84 0.47 0.42
N LEU A 60 6.71 0.97 -0.81
CA LEU A 60 5.45 1.41 -1.40
C LEU A 60 5.21 0.64 -2.70
N LEU A 61 4.04 0.05 -2.85
CA LEU A 61 3.70 -0.73 -4.03
C LEU A 61 2.25 -0.52 -4.48
N ASN A 62 2.08 -0.45 -5.78
CA ASN A 62 0.81 -0.68 -6.47
C ASN A 62 1.05 -1.76 -7.54
N PRO A 63 0.83 -3.05 -7.23
CA PRO A 63 1.16 -4.14 -8.14
C PRO A 63 0.17 -4.27 -9.28
N PRO A 64 0.53 -4.93 -10.40
CA PRO A 64 -0.41 -5.26 -11.47
C PRO A 64 -1.41 -6.32 -11.00
N TYR A 65 -2.71 -5.94 -10.93
CA TYR A 65 -3.79 -6.78 -10.36
C TYR A 65 -4.16 -8.01 -11.20
N SER A 66 -3.68 -8.09 -12.43
CA SER A 66 -3.88 -9.26 -13.31
C SER A 66 -2.93 -10.42 -13.02
N ARG A 67 -1.94 -10.22 -12.15
CA ARG A 67 -0.96 -11.24 -11.81
C ARG A 67 -1.44 -12.16 -10.70
N GLU A 68 -0.66 -13.21 -10.43
CA GLU A 68 -0.96 -14.23 -9.41
C GLU A 68 -1.32 -13.62 -8.07
N GLY A 69 -2.32 -14.21 -7.42
CA GLY A 69 -2.83 -13.70 -6.16
C GLY A 69 -3.34 -12.27 -6.22
N LYS A 70 -3.83 -11.81 -7.39
CA LYS A 70 -4.23 -10.41 -7.63
C LYS A 70 -3.08 -9.42 -7.41
N GLY A 71 -1.86 -9.84 -7.67
CA GLY A 71 -0.64 -9.06 -7.45
C GLY A 71 0.05 -9.32 -6.10
N MET A 72 -0.50 -10.17 -5.24
CA MET A 72 0.11 -10.50 -3.94
C MET A 72 1.46 -11.19 -4.07
N ILE A 73 1.76 -11.85 -5.20
CA ILE A 73 3.08 -12.39 -5.50
C ILE A 73 4.19 -11.32 -5.40
N PHE A 74 3.92 -10.10 -5.87
CA PHE A 74 4.88 -8.98 -5.77
C PHE A 74 5.04 -8.50 -4.32
N VAL A 75 3.94 -8.51 -3.57
CA VAL A 75 3.94 -8.10 -2.16
C VAL A 75 4.78 -9.07 -1.34
N GLU A 76 4.52 -10.37 -1.44
CA GLU A 76 5.29 -11.40 -0.75
C GLU A 76 6.78 -11.30 -1.09
N ARG A 77 7.11 -11.17 -2.38
CA ARG A 77 8.49 -11.04 -2.85
C ARG A 77 9.18 -9.81 -2.25
N ALA A 78 8.53 -8.65 -2.27
CA ALA A 78 9.09 -7.41 -1.73
C ALA A 78 9.31 -7.50 -0.21
N LEU A 79 8.31 -7.97 0.54
CA LEU A 79 8.43 -8.13 1.99
C LEU A 79 9.59 -9.07 2.37
N SER A 80 9.84 -10.11 1.57
CA SER A 80 10.95 -11.06 1.82
C SER A 80 12.35 -10.44 1.66
N MET A 81 12.46 -9.28 1.00
CA MET A 81 13.74 -8.59 0.75
C MET A 81 13.94 -7.36 1.64
N MET A 82 12.98 -7.02 2.48
CA MET A 82 13.06 -5.87 3.37
C MET A 82 13.74 -6.21 4.70
N THR A 83 14.22 -5.17 5.38
CA THR A 83 14.78 -5.31 6.72
C THR A 83 13.71 -5.63 7.76
N HIS A 84 14.07 -6.45 8.74
CA HIS A 84 13.21 -6.75 9.89
C HIS A 84 12.76 -5.47 10.61
N GLY A 85 11.48 -5.37 10.93
CA GLY A 85 10.88 -4.19 11.58
C GLY A 85 10.56 -3.04 10.63
N GLY A 86 10.84 -3.18 9.33
CA GLY A 86 10.44 -2.21 8.32
C GLY A 86 8.93 -2.13 8.13
N MET A 87 8.47 -1.12 7.39
CA MET A 87 7.06 -0.87 7.10
C MET A 87 6.80 -0.90 5.60
N ALA A 88 5.71 -1.55 5.20
CA ALA A 88 5.28 -1.60 3.81
C ALA A 88 3.83 -1.14 3.67
N ALA A 89 3.54 -0.28 2.69
CA ALA A 89 2.20 0.11 2.31
C ALA A 89 1.90 -0.33 0.88
N VAL A 90 0.82 -1.07 0.71
CA VAL A 90 0.46 -1.69 -0.57
C VAL A 90 -0.95 -1.28 -0.97
N LEU A 91 -1.06 -0.58 -2.11
CA LEU A 91 -2.34 -0.28 -2.74
C LEU A 91 -2.72 -1.44 -3.66
N ILE A 92 -3.80 -2.14 -3.37
CA ILE A 92 -4.18 -3.36 -4.09
C ILE A 92 -5.70 -3.52 -4.17
N MET A 93 -6.18 -4.42 -5.03
CA MET A 93 -7.61 -4.75 -5.07
C MET A 93 -8.09 -5.31 -3.73
N GLU A 94 -9.25 -4.84 -3.26
CA GLU A 94 -9.90 -5.35 -2.05
C GLU A 94 -10.04 -6.89 -2.06
N SER A 95 -10.38 -7.45 -3.21
CA SER A 95 -10.57 -8.89 -3.37
C SER A 95 -9.32 -9.74 -3.08
N ALA A 96 -8.13 -9.16 -3.10
CA ALA A 96 -6.91 -9.88 -2.74
C ALA A 96 -6.93 -10.33 -1.26
N GLY A 97 -7.44 -9.48 -0.36
CA GLY A 97 -7.55 -9.78 1.07
C GLY A 97 -8.78 -10.62 1.46
N THR A 98 -9.65 -11.00 0.50
CA THR A 98 -10.84 -11.84 0.72
C THR A 98 -10.68 -13.28 0.22
N GLY A 99 -9.45 -13.71 -0.04
CA GLY A 99 -9.11 -15.06 -0.48
C GLY A 99 -8.68 -15.20 -1.93
N LYS A 100 -8.90 -14.20 -2.79
CA LYS A 100 -8.36 -14.22 -4.17
C LYS A 100 -6.85 -13.99 -4.23
N GLY A 101 -6.22 -13.59 -3.12
CA GLY A 101 -4.78 -13.46 -2.97
C GLY A 101 -4.06 -14.72 -2.50
N LEU A 102 -4.76 -15.81 -2.23
CA LEU A 102 -4.15 -17.07 -1.78
C LEU A 102 -3.27 -17.70 -2.88
N PRO A 103 -2.22 -18.44 -2.48
CA PRO A 103 -1.73 -18.69 -1.12
C PRO A 103 -0.85 -17.57 -0.53
N TYR A 104 -0.60 -16.49 -1.26
CA TYR A 104 0.34 -15.44 -0.89
C TYR A 104 -0.04 -14.73 0.41
N THR A 105 -1.32 -14.38 0.59
CA THR A 105 -1.79 -13.71 1.81
C THR A 105 -1.56 -14.54 3.07
N GLU A 106 -1.78 -15.84 2.99
CA GLU A 106 -1.48 -16.78 4.08
C GLU A 106 0.03 -16.81 4.40
N ASN A 107 0.87 -16.89 3.37
CA ASN A 107 2.33 -16.92 3.54
C ASN A 107 2.86 -15.59 4.07
N ILE A 108 2.27 -14.46 3.66
CA ILE A 108 2.65 -13.14 4.16
C ILE A 108 2.45 -13.08 5.67
N LEU A 109 1.34 -13.56 6.22
CA LEU A 109 1.05 -13.54 7.66
C LEU A 109 1.98 -14.44 8.48
N LYS A 110 2.56 -15.48 7.88
CA LYS A 110 3.56 -16.33 8.54
C LYS A 110 4.85 -15.59 8.86
N ASN A 111 5.15 -14.50 8.15
CA ASN A 111 6.42 -13.79 8.25
C ASN A 111 6.26 -12.29 8.55
N ASN A 112 5.07 -11.74 8.41
CA ASN A 112 4.82 -10.30 8.56
C ASN A 112 3.49 -10.06 9.28
N THR A 113 3.38 -8.91 9.95
CA THR A 113 2.16 -8.49 10.62
C THR A 113 1.35 -7.55 9.74
N LEU A 114 0.06 -7.84 9.52
CA LEU A 114 -0.88 -6.84 9.00
C LEU A 114 -1.22 -5.86 10.12
N VAL A 115 -0.86 -4.59 9.95
CA VAL A 115 -1.04 -3.54 10.97
C VAL A 115 -2.34 -2.78 10.76
N ALA A 116 -2.64 -2.45 9.49
CA ALA A 116 -3.84 -1.71 9.13
C ALA A 116 -4.35 -2.11 7.74
N SER A 117 -5.66 -1.96 7.57
CA SER A 117 -6.37 -2.13 6.30
C SER A 117 -7.27 -0.93 6.07
N ILE A 118 -7.04 -0.20 4.99
CA ILE A 118 -7.74 1.02 4.66
C ILE A 118 -8.56 0.79 3.40
N TYR A 119 -9.90 0.82 3.53
CA TYR A 119 -10.81 0.77 2.39
C TYR A 119 -10.82 2.13 1.69
N MET A 120 -10.43 2.17 0.42
CA MET A 120 -10.19 3.41 -0.30
C MET A 120 -11.43 3.91 -1.04
N ALA A 121 -11.48 5.22 -1.28
CA ALA A 121 -12.37 5.83 -2.26
C ALA A 121 -12.10 5.24 -3.67
N ASP A 122 -13.00 5.51 -4.63
CA ASP A 122 -12.81 5.14 -6.05
C ASP A 122 -11.70 5.99 -6.68
N ILE A 123 -10.44 5.68 -6.35
CA ILE A 123 -9.25 6.39 -6.84
C ILE A 123 -9.00 6.18 -8.34
N PHE A 124 -9.60 5.16 -8.94
CA PHE A 124 -9.49 4.84 -10.37
C PHE A 124 -10.71 5.25 -11.18
N LYS A 125 -11.58 6.11 -10.62
CA LYS A 125 -12.80 6.60 -11.29
C LYS A 125 -12.55 7.01 -12.74
N GLY A 126 -13.33 6.44 -13.64
CA GLY A 126 -13.23 6.70 -15.08
C GLY A 126 -12.06 6.01 -15.79
N ARG A 127 -11.26 5.19 -15.09
CA ARG A 127 -10.18 4.39 -15.69
C ARG A 127 -10.42 2.88 -15.53
N ALA A 128 -10.78 2.45 -14.35
CA ALA A 128 -11.08 1.06 -14.04
C ALA A 128 -12.16 1.01 -12.95
N ASN A 129 -13.05 0.04 -13.06
CA ASN A 129 -14.04 -0.23 -12.01
C ASN A 129 -13.43 -1.23 -11.01
N VAL A 130 -12.54 -0.74 -10.15
CA VAL A 130 -11.78 -1.56 -9.22
C VAL A 130 -11.84 -0.94 -7.84
N GLN A 131 -12.39 -1.68 -6.88
CA GLN A 131 -12.29 -1.32 -5.48
C GLN A 131 -10.93 -1.69 -4.92
N THR A 132 -10.28 -0.74 -4.26
CA THR A 132 -8.94 -0.91 -3.71
C THR A 132 -8.89 -0.69 -2.20
N CYS A 133 -7.89 -1.30 -1.59
CA CYS A 133 -7.48 -1.10 -0.20
C CYS A 133 -6.01 -0.73 -0.13
N ILE A 134 -5.59 -0.09 0.94
CA ILE A 134 -4.20 -0.02 1.35
C ILE A 134 -4.00 -0.99 2.51
N TYR A 135 -3.07 -1.93 2.37
CA TYR A 135 -2.60 -2.77 3.47
C TYR A 135 -1.26 -2.26 3.98
N LEU A 136 -1.16 -2.11 5.30
CA LEU A 136 0.06 -1.69 5.98
C LEU A 136 0.64 -2.88 6.74
N PHE A 137 1.91 -3.21 6.46
CA PHE A 137 2.60 -4.35 7.07
C PHE A 137 3.79 -3.90 7.91
N ARG A 138 4.01 -4.60 9.03
CA ARG A 138 5.28 -4.64 9.76
C ARG A 138 6.06 -5.86 9.30
N VAL A 139 7.27 -5.61 8.79
CA VAL A 139 8.05 -6.61 8.07
C VAL A 139 8.84 -7.51 9.03
N GLY A 140 8.89 -8.80 8.71
CA GLY A 140 9.73 -9.77 9.40
C GLY A 140 9.22 -10.22 10.78
N ILE A 141 8.01 -9.83 11.16
CA ILE A 141 7.36 -10.20 12.43
C ILE A 141 6.09 -10.97 12.09
N PRO A 142 6.01 -12.28 12.38
CA PRO A 142 4.80 -13.08 12.15
C PRO A 142 3.56 -12.44 12.79
N HIS A 143 2.43 -12.50 12.08
CA HIS A 143 1.19 -11.97 12.61
C HIS A 143 0.72 -12.78 13.82
N ASN A 144 0.48 -12.09 14.92
CA ASN A 144 -0.11 -12.68 16.12
C ASN A 144 -1.64 -12.51 16.06
N VAL A 145 -2.37 -13.61 16.11
CA VAL A 145 -3.85 -13.62 16.04
C VAL A 145 -4.51 -12.86 17.21
N ASN A 146 -3.79 -12.58 18.28
CA ASN A 146 -4.25 -11.77 19.41
C ASN A 146 -3.89 -10.28 19.25
N GLU A 147 -3.20 -9.89 18.18
CA GLU A 147 -2.91 -8.49 17.86
C GLU A 147 -4.05 -7.90 17.04
N GLU A 148 -4.55 -6.74 17.46
CA GLU A 148 -5.59 -6.03 16.77
C GLU A 148 -5.05 -5.38 15.47
N VAL A 149 -5.81 -5.53 14.40
CA VAL A 149 -5.62 -4.82 13.13
C VAL A 149 -6.52 -3.60 13.10
N ARG A 150 -6.04 -2.50 12.56
CA ARG A 150 -6.78 -1.24 12.40
C ARG A 150 -7.47 -1.22 11.06
N PHE A 151 -8.78 -1.12 11.06
CA PHE A 151 -9.60 -1.06 9.86
C PHE A 151 -10.21 0.32 9.71
N ILE A 152 -10.01 0.95 8.55
CA ILE A 152 -10.45 2.32 8.28
C ILE A 152 -11.28 2.34 6.99
N ASP A 153 -12.46 2.94 7.03
CA ASP A 153 -13.24 3.26 5.83
C ASP A 153 -12.92 4.67 5.35
N ALA A 154 -12.03 4.76 4.37
CA ALA A 154 -11.67 5.99 3.67
C ALA A 154 -12.40 6.15 2.33
N SER A 155 -13.61 5.59 2.19
CA SER A 155 -14.43 5.74 0.98
C SER A 155 -14.81 7.19 0.69
N ASN A 156 -14.92 8.03 1.73
CA ASN A 156 -14.96 9.48 1.62
C ASN A 156 -13.61 10.07 2.05
N ASP A 157 -12.74 10.34 1.10
CA ASP A 157 -11.42 10.89 1.33
C ASP A 157 -11.32 12.41 1.11
N GLY A 158 -12.46 13.08 0.94
CA GLY A 158 -12.54 14.53 0.74
C GLY A 158 -12.27 15.01 -0.68
N TYR A 159 -11.80 14.13 -1.57
CA TYR A 159 -11.57 14.47 -2.97
C TYR A 159 -12.79 14.18 -3.85
N THR A 160 -13.15 15.16 -4.69
CA THR A 160 -14.04 14.92 -5.84
C THR A 160 -13.20 14.56 -7.07
N ARG A 161 -13.60 13.48 -7.74
CA ARG A 161 -12.94 12.96 -8.95
C ARG A 161 -13.85 13.09 -10.16
N GLY A 162 -13.36 13.77 -11.21
CA GLY A 162 -14.04 13.87 -12.49
C GLY A 162 -13.79 12.64 -13.38
N ASN A 163 -14.73 12.35 -14.30
CA ASN A 163 -14.54 11.33 -15.33
C ASN A 163 -13.55 11.83 -16.38
N ARG A 164 -12.45 11.13 -16.59
CA ARG A 164 -11.50 11.40 -17.69
C ARG A 164 -12.02 10.81 -18.98
N ARG A 165 -12.78 11.58 -19.75
CA ARG A 165 -13.19 11.16 -21.13
C ARG A 165 -12.18 11.52 -22.22
N LYS A 166 -11.27 12.48 -21.97
CA LYS A 166 -10.18 12.89 -22.91
C LYS A 166 -8.96 13.26 -22.07
N ALA A 167 -7.76 13.22 -22.70
CA ALA A 167 -6.55 13.81 -22.14
C ALA A 167 -6.76 15.33 -22.02
N SER A 168 -7.40 15.76 -20.95
CA SER A 168 -7.63 17.15 -20.61
C SER A 168 -6.50 17.60 -19.70
N GLN A 169 -6.00 18.81 -19.89
CA GLN A 169 -5.03 19.45 -19.00
C GLN A 169 -5.64 19.85 -17.64
N SER A 170 -6.95 19.66 -17.46
CA SER A 170 -7.60 19.96 -16.18
C SER A 170 -7.30 18.90 -15.13
N VAL A 171 -6.98 19.36 -13.94
CA VAL A 171 -6.86 18.50 -12.76
C VAL A 171 -8.23 17.90 -12.44
N ASN A 172 -8.33 16.58 -12.60
CA ASN A 172 -9.59 15.86 -12.34
C ASN A 172 -9.81 15.54 -10.85
N LEU A 173 -8.86 15.89 -10.01
CA LEU A 173 -8.88 15.71 -8.57
C LEU A 173 -9.00 17.07 -7.91
N LYS A 174 -10.05 17.29 -7.13
CA LYS A 174 -10.27 18.55 -6.39
C LYS A 174 -10.50 18.23 -4.94
N ASP A 175 -9.77 18.90 -4.06
CA ASP A 175 -10.11 18.92 -2.65
C ASP A 175 -11.42 19.73 -2.48
N THR A 176 -12.46 19.04 -2.06
CA THR A 176 -13.79 19.63 -1.88
C THR A 176 -14.32 19.45 -0.46
N ASP A 177 -13.63 18.66 0.36
CA ASP A 177 -14.04 18.39 1.73
C ASP A 177 -12.85 18.00 2.61
N HIS A 178 -11.92 18.95 2.80
CA HIS A 178 -10.80 18.79 3.74
C HIS A 178 -9.92 17.53 3.50
N ALA A 179 -9.61 17.24 2.24
CA ALA A 179 -8.91 16.01 1.87
C ALA A 179 -7.54 15.88 2.55
N THR A 180 -6.80 16.97 2.68
CA THR A 180 -5.48 16.94 3.35
C THR A 180 -5.62 16.53 4.81
N GLU A 181 -6.53 17.15 5.55
CA GLU A 181 -6.78 16.87 6.96
C GLU A 181 -7.35 15.45 7.15
N ARG A 182 -8.16 14.97 6.21
CA ARG A 182 -8.67 13.59 6.22
C ARG A 182 -7.54 12.58 6.05
N TYR A 183 -6.60 12.80 5.14
CA TYR A 183 -5.46 11.91 4.96
C TYR A 183 -4.51 11.94 6.14
N ASP A 184 -4.32 13.08 6.80
CA ASP A 184 -3.54 13.18 8.05
C ASP A 184 -4.18 12.34 9.16
N GLU A 185 -5.52 12.40 9.29
CA GLU A 185 -6.26 11.60 10.26
C GLU A 185 -6.21 10.09 9.94
N ILE A 186 -6.36 9.70 8.66
CA ILE A 186 -6.19 8.31 8.20
C ILE A 186 -4.79 7.80 8.54
N LEU A 187 -3.76 8.58 8.23
CA LEU A 187 -2.37 8.21 8.51
C LEU A 187 -2.15 8.02 10.02
N HIS A 188 -2.64 8.94 10.83
CA HIS A 188 -2.56 8.84 12.28
C HIS A 188 -3.24 7.56 12.80
N LEU A 189 -4.47 7.30 12.38
CA LEU A 189 -5.21 6.10 12.76
C LEU A 189 -4.52 4.82 12.32
N ALA A 190 -3.99 4.78 11.10
CA ALA A 190 -3.31 3.61 10.56
C ALA A 190 -2.01 3.28 11.31
N LEU A 191 -1.25 4.30 11.70
CA LEU A 191 0.05 4.12 12.37
C LEU A 191 -0.09 3.93 13.89
N TYR A 192 -1.00 4.66 14.52
CA TYR A 192 -1.03 4.77 15.99
C TYR A 192 -2.36 4.35 16.62
N GLY A 193 -3.45 4.37 15.85
CA GLY A 193 -4.80 4.19 16.40
C GLY A 193 -5.33 5.45 17.09
N PRO A 194 -6.54 5.40 17.66
CA PRO A 194 -7.14 6.51 18.38
C PRO A 194 -6.48 6.72 19.74
N GLY A 195 -6.51 7.95 20.23
CA GLY A 195 -6.11 8.29 21.63
C GLY A 195 -4.62 8.52 21.85
N ILE A 196 -3.75 8.40 20.85
CA ILE A 196 -2.35 8.78 20.94
C ILE A 196 -2.19 10.24 20.50
N ASN A 197 -1.36 11.02 21.21
CA ASN A 197 -1.03 12.42 20.93
C ASN A 197 -2.22 13.40 20.96
N ASN A 198 -3.30 13.09 21.67
CA ASN A 198 -4.50 13.94 21.81
C ASN A 198 -5.07 14.44 20.47
N VAL A 199 -4.98 13.65 19.41
CA VAL A 199 -5.52 14.00 18.11
C VAL A 199 -7.04 13.91 18.17
N ASN A 200 -7.72 15.00 17.87
CA ASN A 200 -9.16 15.01 17.71
C ASN A 200 -9.52 14.35 16.38
N LEU A 201 -10.29 13.25 16.45
CA LEU A 201 -10.83 12.61 15.26
C LEU A 201 -12.07 13.36 14.79
N ASN A 202 -11.95 14.06 13.66
CA ASN A 202 -13.02 14.90 13.10
C ASN A 202 -13.81 14.18 12.00
N TYR A 203 -13.18 13.23 11.30
CA TYR A 203 -13.73 12.63 10.07
C TYR A 203 -13.96 11.13 10.18
N TYR A 204 -13.08 10.38 10.88
CA TYR A 204 -13.09 8.92 10.86
C TYR A 204 -13.43 8.27 12.19
N LYS A 205 -13.96 9.01 13.16
CA LYS A 205 -14.34 8.45 14.46
C LYS A 205 -15.31 7.27 14.34
N ASP A 206 -16.30 7.39 13.45
CA ASP A 206 -17.33 6.36 13.21
C ASP A 206 -17.00 5.46 11.99
N HIS A 207 -15.82 5.64 11.38
CA HIS A 207 -15.31 4.92 10.23
C HIS A 207 -14.02 4.15 10.54
N PHE A 208 -13.77 3.89 11.81
CA PHE A 208 -12.59 3.21 12.32
C PHE A 208 -13.03 2.13 13.31
N ILE A 209 -12.47 0.93 13.14
CA ILE A 209 -12.64 -0.18 14.08
C ILE A 209 -11.30 -0.90 14.27
N THR A 210 -11.13 -1.58 15.39
CA THR A 210 -10.07 -2.57 15.59
C THR A 210 -10.69 -3.94 15.74
N ASP A 211 -10.07 -4.95 15.18
CA ASP A 211 -10.49 -6.34 15.29
C ASP A 211 -9.30 -7.28 15.03
N HIS A 212 -9.48 -8.54 15.32
CA HIS A 212 -8.50 -9.58 15.07
C HIS A 212 -8.74 -10.22 13.70
N ILE A 213 -7.66 -10.67 13.07
CA ILE A 213 -7.72 -11.47 11.85
C ILE A 213 -7.21 -12.89 12.13
N THR A 214 -7.66 -13.82 11.31
CA THR A 214 -7.14 -15.18 11.31
C THR A 214 -5.88 -15.30 10.43
N LEU A 215 -5.17 -16.41 10.52
CA LEU A 215 -4.04 -16.68 9.62
C LEU A 215 -4.48 -17.23 8.25
N SER A 216 -5.80 -17.22 7.97
CA SER A 216 -6.36 -17.75 6.72
C SER A 216 -6.05 -16.90 5.48
N GLY A 217 -5.64 -15.64 5.68
CA GLY A 217 -5.41 -14.70 4.58
C GLY A 217 -6.66 -14.27 3.81
N LYS A 218 -7.85 -14.35 4.43
CA LYS A 218 -9.15 -14.12 3.78
C LYS A 218 -10.00 -13.03 4.40
N ASP A 219 -9.59 -12.47 5.52
CA ASP A 219 -10.37 -11.58 6.39
C ASP A 219 -9.68 -10.21 6.62
N TRP A 220 -9.05 -9.66 5.57
CA TRP A 220 -8.23 -8.45 5.68
C TRP A 220 -9.00 -7.13 5.46
N ASN A 221 -10.30 -7.16 5.17
CA ASN A 221 -11.00 -5.96 4.71
C ASN A 221 -11.98 -5.41 5.74
N TYR A 222 -12.05 -4.08 5.86
CA TYR A 222 -12.92 -3.35 6.76
C TYR A 222 -14.36 -3.90 6.81
N ARG A 223 -14.97 -4.16 5.64
CA ARG A 223 -16.37 -4.60 5.57
C ARG A 223 -16.63 -5.98 6.16
N GLN A 224 -15.59 -6.82 6.27
CA GLN A 224 -15.70 -8.15 6.86
C GLN A 224 -15.78 -8.12 8.40
N HIS A 225 -15.42 -6.97 9.01
CA HIS A 225 -15.36 -6.75 10.44
C HIS A 225 -16.50 -5.86 10.97
N LEU A 226 -17.39 -5.42 10.07
CA LEU A 226 -18.60 -4.72 10.50
C LEU A 226 -19.55 -5.70 11.18
N ALA A 227 -20.08 -5.30 12.35
CA ALA A 227 -21.14 -6.07 13.00
C ALA A 227 -22.33 -6.21 12.03
N LEU A 228 -22.75 -7.44 11.75
CA LEU A 228 -23.98 -7.69 11.04
C LEU A 228 -25.11 -7.20 11.95
N ASN A 229 -25.69 -6.06 11.61
CA ASN A 229 -26.97 -5.65 12.22
C ASN A 229 -28.05 -6.65 11.78
N THR A 230 -28.16 -7.74 12.53
CA THR A 230 -29.32 -8.63 12.44
C THR A 230 -30.48 -7.93 13.14
N THR A 231 -31.26 -7.15 12.38
CA THR A 231 -32.61 -6.73 12.75
C THR A 231 -33.59 -7.83 12.40
#